data_4f6ba9fdad50f16ae7425937cc0a8856
#
_entry.id   4f6ba9fdad50f16ae7425937cc0a8856
#
_cell.length_a   1.000
_cell.length_b   1.000
_cell.length_c   1.000
_cell.angle_alpha   90.00
_cell.angle_beta   90.00
_cell.angle_gamma   90.00
#
_symmetry.space_group_name_H-M   'P 1'
#
loop_
_entity.id
_entity.type
_entity.pdbx_description
1 polymer ?
#
loop_
_entity_poly.entity_id
_entity_poly.type
_entity_poly.pdbx_seq_one_letter_code
_entity_poly.pdbx_strand_id
1 'polypeptide(L)'
;LRLEGLRSIIANYPEMKIADVRTSDISRLQASEQTRSLLAAYPDLKAVVGFSALDGLGALDAVRQLKTQRLLFAFDDLDETKEAVRSGGIQLTLVQQPLEMGSTAIALLHDYFQGKSVPDVSYTSIRLLDGSGSAQPAGEDAP
;
A
#
# COMPACT_ATOMS: atom_id res chain seq x y z
N LEU A 1 -2.08 4.56 -10.87
CA LEU A 1 -2.12 5.61 -9.84
C LEU A 1 -1.17 5.32 -8.67
N ARG A 2 -1.33 4.20 -7.88
CA ARG A 2 -0.46 3.92 -6.71
C ARG A 2 1.03 3.81 -7.08
N LEU A 3 1.36 3.07 -8.15
CA LEU A 3 2.74 2.95 -8.65
C LEU A 3 3.27 4.28 -9.21
N GLU A 4 2.44 5.09 -9.83
CA GLU A 4 2.82 6.42 -10.33
C GLU A 4 3.18 7.35 -9.17
N GLY A 5 2.38 7.34 -8.09
CA GLY A 5 2.69 8.08 -6.87
C GLY A 5 4.03 7.65 -6.26
N LEU A 6 4.29 6.33 -6.17
CA LEU A 6 5.60 5.83 -5.71
C LEU A 6 6.74 6.33 -6.61
N ARG A 7 6.58 6.25 -7.94
CA ARG A 7 7.60 6.71 -8.90
C ARG A 7 7.90 8.20 -8.78
N SER A 8 6.88 9.02 -8.61
CA SER A 8 7.04 10.47 -8.48
C SER A 8 7.86 10.86 -7.26
N ILE A 9 7.67 10.15 -6.14
CA ILE A 9 8.43 10.43 -4.91
C ILE A 9 9.85 9.86 -4.98
N ILE A 10 10.03 8.62 -5.47
CA ILE A 10 11.38 8.02 -5.60
C ILE A 10 12.29 8.85 -6.50
N ALA A 11 11.74 9.57 -7.49
CA ALA A 11 12.53 10.46 -8.34
C ALA A 11 13.30 11.55 -7.57
N ASN A 12 12.88 11.89 -6.36
CA ASN A 12 13.54 12.85 -5.47
C ASN A 12 14.67 12.22 -4.61
N TYR A 13 14.85 10.90 -4.68
CA TYR A 13 15.82 10.14 -3.88
C TYR A 13 16.77 9.37 -4.80
N PRO A 14 17.92 9.97 -5.21
CA PRO A 14 18.83 9.37 -6.21
C PRO A 14 19.41 8.01 -5.81
N GLU A 15 19.47 7.73 -4.51
CA GLU A 15 19.94 6.46 -3.96
C GLU A 15 18.88 5.35 -4.01
N MET A 16 17.61 5.69 -4.28
CA MET A 16 16.51 4.72 -4.37
C MET A 16 16.20 4.39 -5.84
N LYS A 17 15.97 3.11 -6.10
CA LYS A 17 15.61 2.63 -7.44
C LYS A 17 14.53 1.56 -7.36
N ILE A 18 13.57 1.61 -8.26
CA ILE A 18 12.64 0.50 -8.49
C ILE A 18 13.37 -0.53 -9.34
N ALA A 19 13.68 -1.68 -8.74
CA ALA A 19 14.39 -2.76 -9.45
C ALA A 19 13.48 -3.44 -10.48
N ASP A 20 12.23 -3.72 -10.13
CA ASP A 20 11.27 -4.38 -11.03
C ASP A 20 9.83 -4.14 -10.53
N VAL A 21 8.84 -4.38 -11.40
CA VAL A 21 7.41 -4.32 -11.09
C VAL A 21 6.75 -5.57 -11.66
N ARG A 22 6.01 -6.28 -10.81
CA ARG A 22 5.29 -7.51 -11.16
C ARG A 22 3.81 -7.39 -10.85
N THR A 23 2.97 -8.09 -11.59
CA THR A 23 1.56 -8.23 -11.27
C THR A 23 1.30 -9.54 -10.52
N SER A 24 0.38 -9.49 -9.57
CA SER A 24 -0.07 -10.65 -8.77
C SER A 24 -1.52 -11.00 -9.07
N ASP A 25 -2.21 -10.21 -9.90
CA ASP A 25 -3.64 -10.33 -10.19
C ASP A 25 -4.50 -10.41 -8.90
N ILE A 26 -4.07 -9.69 -7.85
CA ILE A 26 -4.70 -9.66 -6.52
C ILE A 26 -4.73 -11.07 -5.87
N SER A 27 -3.81 -11.94 -6.23
CA SER A 27 -3.68 -13.28 -5.69
C SER A 27 -2.52 -13.36 -4.71
N ARG A 28 -2.79 -13.75 -3.45
CA ARG A 28 -1.77 -13.94 -2.42
C ARG A 28 -0.71 -14.96 -2.84
N LEU A 29 -1.13 -16.07 -3.48
CA LEU A 29 -0.21 -17.09 -3.97
C LEU A 29 0.71 -16.52 -5.05
N GLN A 30 0.15 -15.84 -6.05
CA GLN A 30 0.94 -15.20 -7.10
C GLN A 30 1.87 -14.13 -6.53
N ALA A 31 1.41 -13.29 -5.59
CA ALA A 31 2.25 -12.31 -4.93
C ALA A 31 3.46 -12.97 -4.22
N SER A 32 3.24 -14.12 -3.57
CA SER A 32 4.33 -14.89 -2.95
C SER A 32 5.31 -15.44 -4.00
N GLU A 33 4.81 -16.01 -5.10
CA GLU A 33 5.66 -16.54 -6.19
C GLU A 33 6.46 -15.44 -6.88
N GLN A 34 5.82 -14.31 -7.19
CA GLN A 34 6.50 -13.14 -7.78
C GLN A 34 7.56 -12.58 -6.83
N THR A 35 7.27 -12.49 -5.54
CA THR A 35 8.26 -12.03 -4.54
C THR A 35 9.46 -12.96 -4.46
N ARG A 36 9.26 -14.29 -4.46
CA ARG A 36 10.38 -15.25 -4.52
C ARG A 36 11.22 -15.06 -5.77
N SER A 37 10.57 -14.90 -6.92
CA SER A 37 11.25 -14.65 -8.19
C SER A 37 12.06 -13.34 -8.16
N LEU A 38 11.49 -12.27 -7.60
CA LEU A 38 12.18 -10.98 -7.43
C LEU A 38 13.40 -11.12 -6.52
N LEU A 39 13.27 -11.81 -5.38
CA LEU A 39 14.38 -12.00 -4.44
C LEU A 39 15.49 -12.88 -5.02
N ALA A 40 15.17 -13.82 -5.90
CA ALA A 40 16.16 -14.62 -6.63
C ALA A 40 16.88 -13.79 -7.70
N ALA A 41 16.16 -12.94 -8.42
CA ALA A 41 16.71 -12.09 -9.49
C ALA A 41 17.52 -10.89 -8.92
N TYR A 42 17.11 -10.39 -7.75
CA TYR A 42 17.72 -9.22 -7.09
C TYR A 42 18.08 -9.55 -5.64
N PRO A 43 19.18 -10.25 -5.38
CA PRO A 43 19.57 -10.69 -4.02
C PRO A 43 19.73 -9.52 -3.04
N ASP A 44 20.11 -8.34 -3.54
CA ASP A 44 20.31 -7.11 -2.74
C ASP A 44 19.05 -6.27 -2.55
N LEU A 45 17.90 -6.74 -3.04
CA LEU A 45 16.62 -6.02 -2.90
C LEU A 45 16.35 -5.73 -1.42
N LYS A 46 16.11 -4.46 -1.08
CA LYS A 46 15.91 -4.01 0.30
C LYS A 46 14.47 -4.04 0.74
N ALA A 47 13.56 -3.73 -0.19
CA ALA A 47 12.14 -3.57 0.12
C ALA A 47 11.23 -4.15 -0.97
N VAL A 48 10.05 -4.60 -0.55
CA VAL A 48 8.94 -4.98 -1.44
C VAL A 48 7.71 -4.18 -1.04
N VAL A 49 7.04 -3.59 -2.02
CA VAL A 49 5.80 -2.83 -1.83
C VAL A 49 4.66 -3.58 -2.52
N GLY A 50 3.71 -4.06 -1.74
CA GLY A 50 2.48 -4.65 -2.26
C GLY A 50 1.41 -3.58 -2.45
N PHE A 51 0.77 -3.50 -3.62
CA PHE A 51 -0.21 -2.47 -3.96
C PHE A 51 -1.68 -2.92 -3.84
N SER A 52 -1.92 -4.15 -3.37
CA SER A 52 -3.25 -4.65 -3.05
C SER A 52 -3.30 -5.23 -1.63
N ALA A 53 -4.51 -5.50 -1.13
CA ALA A 53 -4.72 -6.06 0.20
C ALA A 53 -4.00 -7.41 0.42
N LEU A 54 -3.75 -8.19 -0.64
CA LEU A 54 -3.13 -9.51 -0.56
C LEU A 54 -1.65 -9.53 -0.93
N ASP A 55 -1.14 -8.49 -1.60
CA ASP A 55 0.25 -8.47 -2.06
C ASP A 55 1.25 -8.44 -0.91
N GLY A 56 0.99 -7.60 0.10
CA GLY A 56 1.85 -7.51 1.29
C GLY A 56 1.91 -8.83 2.06
N LEU A 57 0.77 -9.53 2.18
CA LEU A 57 0.70 -10.84 2.83
C LEU A 57 1.41 -11.92 2.00
N GLY A 58 1.26 -11.91 0.68
CA GLY A 58 1.98 -12.81 -0.21
C GLY A 58 3.51 -12.58 -0.16
N ALA A 59 3.94 -11.32 -0.12
CA ALA A 59 5.34 -10.97 0.06
C ALA A 59 5.88 -11.47 1.42
N LEU A 60 5.10 -11.34 2.48
CA LEU A 60 5.45 -11.85 3.81
C LEU A 60 5.60 -13.37 3.82
N ASP A 61 4.69 -14.10 3.16
CA ASP A 61 4.80 -15.55 3.01
C ASP A 61 6.11 -15.95 2.33
N ALA A 62 6.48 -15.26 1.24
CA ALA A 62 7.73 -15.53 0.52
C ALA A 62 8.97 -15.29 1.40
N VAL A 63 9.01 -14.15 2.10
CA VAL A 63 10.14 -13.77 2.98
C VAL A 63 10.29 -14.77 4.12
N ARG A 64 9.18 -15.22 4.72
CA ARG A 64 9.18 -16.25 5.79
C ARG A 64 9.66 -17.60 5.27
N GLN A 65 9.17 -18.06 4.11
CA GLN A 65 9.58 -19.32 3.49
C GLN A 65 11.08 -19.35 3.15
N LEU A 66 11.60 -18.23 2.65
CA LEU A 66 13.01 -18.09 2.30
C LEU A 66 13.91 -17.80 3.52
N LYS A 67 13.31 -17.63 4.72
CA LYS A 67 14.02 -17.27 5.97
C LYS A 67 14.95 -16.06 5.80
N THR A 68 14.50 -15.07 5.03
CA THR A 68 15.22 -13.83 4.77
C THR A 68 14.52 -12.65 5.42
N GLN A 69 15.19 -11.50 5.51
CA GLN A 69 14.61 -10.27 6.01
C GLN A 69 14.59 -9.22 4.91
N ARG A 70 13.44 -8.60 4.71
CA ARG A 70 13.24 -7.49 3.77
C ARG A 70 12.22 -6.53 4.39
N LEU A 71 12.31 -5.27 4.03
CA LEU A 71 11.27 -4.31 4.38
C LEU A 71 10.04 -4.58 3.52
N LEU A 72 8.89 -4.76 4.16
CA LEU A 72 7.62 -5.00 3.48
C LEU A 72 6.66 -3.86 3.76
N PHE A 73 6.07 -3.33 2.71
CA PHE A 73 5.05 -2.29 2.76
C PHE A 73 3.78 -2.82 2.10
N ALA A 74 2.64 -2.54 2.72
CA ALA A 74 1.35 -3.10 2.31
C ALA A 74 0.28 -2.02 2.11
N PHE A 75 -0.86 -2.44 1.61
CA PHE A 75 -2.09 -1.66 1.54
C PHE A 75 -3.20 -2.40 2.26
N ASP A 76 -4.17 -1.61 2.74
CA ASP A 76 -5.36 -2.02 3.44
C ASP A 76 -5.09 -2.65 4.83
N ASP A 77 -6.15 -2.92 5.59
CA ASP A 77 -6.07 -3.28 7.01
C ASP A 77 -6.78 -4.61 7.34
N LEU A 78 -6.59 -5.62 6.50
CA LEU A 78 -7.01 -6.98 6.85
C LEU A 78 -6.45 -7.34 8.23
N ASP A 79 -7.19 -8.14 9.00
CA ASP A 79 -6.75 -8.51 10.35
C ASP A 79 -5.38 -9.17 10.37
N GLU A 80 -5.08 -9.99 9.36
CA GLU A 80 -3.76 -10.60 9.20
C GLU A 80 -2.68 -9.56 8.86
N THR A 81 -2.99 -8.53 8.07
CA THR A 81 -2.07 -7.42 7.78
C THR A 81 -1.77 -6.62 9.06
N LYS A 82 -2.81 -6.30 9.85
CA LYS A 82 -2.64 -5.62 11.14
C LYS A 82 -1.76 -6.43 12.11
N GLU A 83 -1.96 -7.74 12.17
CA GLU A 83 -1.12 -8.62 13.01
C GLU A 83 0.31 -8.71 12.48
N ALA A 84 0.49 -8.77 11.17
CA ALA A 84 1.82 -8.74 10.55
C ALA A 84 2.57 -7.43 10.83
N VAL A 85 1.87 -6.30 10.86
CA VAL A 85 2.45 -5.00 11.24
C VAL A 85 2.83 -4.98 12.72
N ARG A 86 1.94 -5.43 13.63
CA ARG A 86 2.22 -5.49 15.07
C ARG A 86 3.43 -6.39 15.41
N SER A 87 3.57 -7.49 14.69
CA SER A 87 4.68 -8.44 14.87
C SER A 87 5.97 -8.04 14.13
N GLY A 88 5.97 -6.91 13.41
CA GLY A 88 7.13 -6.42 12.66
C GLY A 88 7.42 -7.19 11.36
N GLY A 89 6.52 -8.07 10.94
CA GLY A 89 6.64 -8.79 9.67
C GLY A 89 6.37 -7.90 8.45
N ILE A 90 5.54 -6.87 8.62
CA ILE A 90 5.31 -5.77 7.68
C ILE A 90 5.61 -4.47 8.43
N GLN A 91 6.35 -3.56 7.84
CA GLN A 91 6.77 -2.33 8.48
C GLN A 91 5.66 -1.29 8.54
N LEU A 92 4.86 -1.24 7.48
CA LEU A 92 3.82 -0.22 7.34
C LEU A 92 2.73 -0.72 6.39
N THR A 93 1.47 -0.38 6.69
CA THR A 93 0.37 -0.48 5.72
C THR A 93 -0.36 0.84 5.57
N LEU A 94 -0.76 1.14 4.33
CA LEU A 94 -1.56 2.29 3.94
C LEU A 94 -3.03 1.87 3.92
N VAL A 95 -3.85 2.52 4.74
CA VAL A 95 -5.27 2.17 4.92
C VAL A 95 -6.16 3.24 4.31
N GLN A 96 -6.98 2.85 3.35
CA GLN A 96 -8.02 3.69 2.78
C GLN A 96 -9.15 3.90 3.79
N GLN A 97 -9.98 4.93 3.57
CA GLN A 97 -11.13 5.25 4.41
C GLN A 97 -12.45 4.95 3.67
N PRO A 98 -12.87 3.68 3.55
CA PRO A 98 -14.04 3.31 2.74
C PRO A 98 -15.35 3.94 3.24
N LEU A 99 -15.49 4.17 4.54
CA LEU A 99 -16.66 4.87 5.10
C LEU A 99 -16.71 6.33 4.63
N GLU A 100 -15.57 7.03 4.69
CA GLU A 100 -15.44 8.40 4.20
C GLU A 100 -15.67 8.46 2.68
N MET A 101 -15.11 7.52 1.92
CA MET A 101 -15.33 7.43 0.47
C MET A 101 -16.82 7.29 0.13
N GLY A 102 -17.54 6.40 0.83
CA GLY A 102 -18.97 6.19 0.62
C GLY A 102 -19.81 7.41 1.00
N SER A 103 -19.56 8.01 2.18
CA SER A 103 -20.30 9.19 2.64
C SER A 103 -20.06 10.41 1.73
N THR A 104 -18.83 10.65 1.32
CA THR A 104 -18.47 11.71 0.39
C THR A 104 -19.15 11.52 -0.97
N ALA A 105 -19.13 10.32 -1.52
CA ALA A 105 -19.80 10.02 -2.79
C ALA A 105 -21.30 10.33 -2.75
N ILE A 106 -21.99 9.93 -1.67
CA ILE A 106 -23.44 10.22 -1.53
C ILE A 106 -23.69 11.71 -1.31
N ALA A 107 -22.86 12.41 -0.55
CA ALA A 107 -23.00 13.86 -0.36
C ALA A 107 -22.84 14.62 -1.68
N LEU A 108 -21.82 14.29 -2.48
CA LEU A 108 -21.61 14.89 -3.79
C LEU A 108 -22.74 14.57 -4.77
N LEU A 109 -23.28 13.35 -4.75
CA LEU A 109 -24.43 12.98 -5.57
C LEU A 109 -25.68 13.78 -5.18
N HIS A 110 -25.95 13.95 -3.89
CA HIS A 110 -27.05 14.79 -3.39
C HIS A 110 -26.88 16.24 -3.88
N ASP A 111 -25.70 16.83 -3.74
CA ASP A 111 -25.43 18.19 -4.17
C ASP A 111 -25.60 18.37 -5.69
N TYR A 112 -25.15 17.39 -6.48
CA TYR A 112 -25.39 17.37 -7.92
C TYR A 112 -26.89 17.42 -8.28
N PHE A 113 -27.72 16.60 -7.62
CA PHE A 113 -29.18 16.64 -7.87
C PHE A 113 -29.85 17.90 -7.36
N GLN A 114 -29.23 18.66 -6.47
CA GLN A 114 -29.69 20.00 -6.07
C GLN A 114 -29.22 21.10 -7.04
N GLY A 115 -28.57 20.75 -8.14
CA GLY A 115 -28.03 21.70 -9.11
C GLY A 115 -26.79 22.48 -8.62
N LYS A 116 -26.14 22.02 -7.56
CA LYS A 116 -24.89 22.62 -7.08
C LYS A 116 -23.71 22.14 -7.94
N SER A 117 -22.67 22.97 -8.02
CA SER A 117 -21.41 22.57 -8.60
C SER A 117 -20.72 21.53 -7.69
N VAL A 118 -20.27 20.44 -8.30
CA VAL A 118 -19.46 19.40 -7.62
C VAL A 118 -18.07 19.33 -8.26
N PRO A 119 -17.02 18.99 -7.51
CA PRO A 119 -15.67 18.85 -8.06
C PRO A 119 -15.59 17.62 -8.98
N ASP A 120 -14.76 17.72 -10.03
CA ASP A 120 -14.49 16.59 -10.92
C ASP A 120 -13.77 15.44 -10.20
N VAL A 121 -12.96 15.76 -9.19
CA VAL A 121 -12.21 14.80 -8.37
C VAL A 121 -12.34 15.20 -6.90
N SER A 122 -12.62 14.22 -6.06
CA SER A 122 -12.61 14.37 -4.60
C SER A 122 -11.68 13.34 -3.97
N TYR A 123 -10.80 13.79 -3.09
CA TYR A 123 -9.89 12.93 -2.36
C TYR A 123 -10.43 12.66 -0.96
N THR A 124 -10.19 11.46 -0.48
CA THR A 124 -10.44 11.06 0.90
C THR A 124 -9.13 10.86 1.64
N SER A 125 -9.18 10.91 2.96
CA SER A 125 -8.01 10.69 3.79
C SER A 125 -7.50 9.25 3.70
N ILE A 126 -6.22 9.06 4.03
CA ILE A 126 -5.60 7.75 4.25
C ILE A 126 -4.99 7.70 5.64
N ARG A 127 -4.86 6.51 6.20
CA ARG A 127 -4.17 6.29 7.47
C ARG A 127 -2.93 5.43 7.26
N LEU A 128 -1.89 5.71 8.04
CA LEU A 128 -0.71 4.87 8.15
C LEU A 128 -0.84 4.01 9.41
N LEU A 129 -0.65 2.70 9.27
CA LEU A 129 -0.50 1.79 10.40
C LEU A 129 0.93 1.25 10.40
N ASP A 130 1.64 1.54 11.46
CA ASP A 130 2.97 1.01 11.75
C ASP A 130 2.97 0.19 13.05
N GLY A 131 4.11 -0.40 13.39
CA GLY A 131 4.25 -1.22 14.59
C GLY A 131 4.06 -0.48 15.91
N SER A 132 3.97 0.86 15.93
CA SER A 132 3.71 1.65 17.14
C SER A 132 2.24 1.63 17.55
N GLY A 133 1.36 1.13 16.69
CA GLY A 133 -0.09 1.12 16.91
C GLY A 133 -0.76 2.49 16.73
N SER A 134 0.00 3.52 16.38
CA SER A 134 -0.53 4.84 16.07
C SER A 134 -1.01 4.90 14.62
N ALA A 135 -2.33 5.00 14.43
CA ALA A 135 -2.88 5.42 13.15
C ALA A 135 -2.64 6.92 12.99
N GLN A 136 -1.54 7.32 12.36
CA GLN A 136 -1.34 8.73 12.01
C GLN A 136 -2.12 9.05 10.73
N PRO A 137 -2.82 10.20 10.66
CA PRO A 137 -3.26 10.73 9.38
C PRO A 137 -2.00 10.93 8.51
N ALA A 138 -2.02 10.46 7.28
CA ALA A 138 -0.97 10.80 6.33
C ALA A 138 -0.98 12.33 6.19
N GLY A 139 0.15 12.96 6.49
CA GLY A 139 0.24 14.40 6.66
C GLY A 139 -0.29 15.20 5.46
N GLU A 140 -0.82 16.36 5.75
CA GLU A 140 -1.23 17.38 4.76
C GLU A 140 -0.05 17.97 3.97
N ASP A 141 1.18 17.58 4.30
CA ASP A 141 2.41 18.08 3.69
C ASP A 141 3.08 17.01 2.79
N ALA A 142 2.39 16.58 1.76
CA ALA A 142 3.08 15.98 0.62
C ALA A 142 3.36 17.09 -0.41
N PRO A 143 4.63 17.27 -0.83
CA PRO A 143 5.03 18.28 -1.80
C PRO A 143 4.40 18.09 -3.17
#